data_f71bde436d05c3d914e5841754d52853
#
_entry.id   f71bde436d05c3d914e5841754d52853
#
_cell.length_a   1.000
_cell.length_b   1.000
_cell.length_c   1.000
_cell.angle_alpha   90.00
_cell.angle_beta   90.00
_cell.angle_gamma   90.00
#
_symmetry.space_group_name_H-M   'P 1'
#
loop_
_entity.id
_entity.type
_entity.pdbx_description
1 polymer ?
#
loop_
_entity_poly.entity_id
_entity_poly.type
_entity_poly.pdbx_seq_one_letter_code
_entity_poly.pdbx_strand_id
1 'polypeptide(L)'
;MNAGITAEDNRSELSAGSTVTLEITAYGSEGQGIARHNGMAVFVPGAICGETVEAEIKKAAPSFAEAKLQKILRPSAERVIPPCPHYAECGGCDILHMSYAEQLRMKRETVRSAMERIGGFRGIEILPCIGADKPEHYRNKAVFQFANAEKTNKKNLRQVLSGYYEQKSHKLVPVETCMIQNEEAMTAKRIVAEWANLFDIRAFDEKQKSGTLRQLMVRRTEGGTMAAIVTTDALPHSDELVSMLKRGLPSLASCIHGINRNPRDPGIGSKTELLFGSAELAETVCGLKFNVGAHSFLQVNPEQTQKLYLAAANALNLTANDDVADVFCGIGTISLLLAQRARSVLGIEAVPPAVKDARRNAKLNNIKNAEFICENAETALPRLVAEGKRFSAILLDPPRRGAEKPALDAIVNSGAERIAYVSCNPATLARDCKILAAADYYPMSVQPVDMFPMTHHVETVCLLSKLKSTQHIEVEVKMDEMDLTDAEKKATYQEIKDYVLEHSGLKVSSLYITQVKQKCGIIVRENYNKPKSEDAKQPQCPPDKEKAIKEALKHFGMI
;
A
#
# COMPACT_ATOMS: atom_id res chain seq x y z
N MET A 1 35.95 -52.83 18.54
CA MET A 1 34.98 -51.96 19.20
C MET A 1 35.14 -50.56 18.63
N ASN A 2 34.42 -50.24 17.58
CA ASN A 2 34.38 -48.91 17.01
C ASN A 2 33.08 -48.26 17.47
N ALA A 3 33.16 -47.31 18.38
CA ALA A 3 32.08 -46.45 18.78
C ALA A 3 31.88 -45.41 17.69
N GLY A 4 30.79 -45.51 16.94
CA GLY A 4 30.31 -44.49 16.04
C GLY A 4 29.82 -43.27 16.85
N ILE A 5 30.51 -42.16 16.68
CA ILE A 5 30.03 -40.86 17.16
C ILE A 5 28.94 -40.43 16.17
N THR A 6 27.69 -40.57 16.59
CA THR A 6 26.56 -39.95 15.91
C THR A 6 26.66 -38.46 16.16
N ALA A 7 26.81 -37.70 15.09
CA ALA A 7 26.66 -36.23 15.12
C ALA A 7 25.19 -35.92 15.50
N GLU A 8 24.98 -35.62 16.78
CA GLU A 8 23.69 -35.06 17.23
C GLU A 8 23.51 -33.71 16.49
N ASP A 9 22.41 -33.68 15.76
CA ASP A 9 21.89 -32.53 15.00
C ASP A 9 21.52 -31.43 16.02
N ASN A 10 22.48 -30.59 16.39
CA ASN A 10 22.33 -29.54 17.39
C ASN A 10 21.60 -28.33 16.75
N ARG A 11 20.41 -28.55 16.18
CA ARG A 11 19.47 -27.50 15.85
C ARG A 11 18.86 -27.03 17.16
N SER A 12 19.47 -26.05 17.81
CA SER A 12 18.81 -25.32 18.87
C SER A 12 17.58 -24.65 18.26
N GLU A 13 16.42 -25.27 18.46
CA GLU A 13 15.14 -24.71 18.00
C GLU A 13 14.94 -23.35 18.66
N LEU A 14 14.72 -22.32 17.81
CA LEU A 14 14.32 -21.01 18.31
C LEU A 14 12.98 -21.15 19.01
N SER A 15 12.92 -20.82 20.29
CA SER A 15 11.69 -20.82 21.08
C SER A 15 11.28 -19.41 21.47
N ALA A 16 9.98 -19.16 21.53
CA ALA A 16 9.46 -17.88 22.01
C ALA A 16 9.99 -17.59 23.44
N GLY A 17 10.47 -16.38 23.67
CA GLY A 17 11.12 -15.94 24.91
C GLY A 17 12.62 -16.15 24.96
N SER A 18 13.24 -16.91 24.05
CA SER A 18 14.70 -17.04 24.00
C SER A 18 15.35 -15.77 23.46
N THR A 19 16.53 -15.45 23.99
CA THR A 19 17.35 -14.32 23.52
C THR A 19 18.52 -14.86 22.70
N VAL A 20 18.74 -14.27 21.52
CA VAL A 20 19.77 -14.70 20.58
C VAL A 20 20.58 -13.51 20.06
N THR A 21 21.86 -13.75 19.79
CA THR A 21 22.70 -12.78 19.09
C THR A 21 22.61 -13.01 17.59
N LEU A 22 22.33 -11.96 16.84
CA LEU A 22 22.05 -12.03 15.41
C LEU A 22 22.90 -11.00 14.65
N GLU A 23 23.44 -11.40 13.51
CA GLU A 23 24.03 -10.51 12.52
C GLU A 23 23.00 -10.19 11.44
N ILE A 24 22.70 -8.90 11.25
CA ILE A 24 21.70 -8.43 10.31
C ILE A 24 22.34 -8.32 8.93
N THR A 25 21.86 -9.12 7.97
CA THR A 25 22.47 -9.24 6.64
C THR A 25 21.61 -8.73 5.50
N ALA A 26 20.32 -8.49 5.73
CA ALA A 26 19.37 -8.06 4.71
C ALA A 26 18.20 -7.27 5.32
N TYR A 27 17.28 -6.81 4.46
CA TYR A 27 16.03 -6.17 4.85
C TYR A 27 14.81 -6.96 4.40
N GLY A 28 13.78 -6.96 5.23
CA GLY A 28 12.45 -7.42 4.88
C GLY A 28 11.63 -6.35 4.16
N SER A 29 10.46 -6.75 3.66
CA SER A 29 9.57 -5.87 2.88
C SER A 29 9.00 -4.67 3.66
N GLU A 30 8.97 -4.74 5.00
CA GLU A 30 8.54 -3.66 5.89
C GLU A 30 9.74 -2.93 6.54
N GLY A 31 10.95 -3.03 5.97
CA GLY A 31 12.16 -2.38 6.48
C GLY A 31 12.77 -3.04 7.72
N GLN A 32 12.28 -4.22 8.14
CA GLN A 32 12.89 -4.97 9.24
C GLN A 32 14.26 -5.50 8.85
N GLY A 33 15.20 -5.51 9.79
CA GLY A 33 16.44 -6.26 9.61
C GLY A 33 16.16 -7.77 9.52
N ILE A 34 16.88 -8.47 8.64
CA ILE A 34 16.83 -9.93 8.52
C ILE A 34 18.18 -10.50 8.90
N ALA A 35 18.17 -11.48 9.82
CA ALA A 35 19.28 -12.35 10.14
C ALA A 35 18.98 -13.79 9.74
N ARG A 36 20.04 -14.63 9.68
CA ARG A 36 19.90 -16.07 9.59
C ARG A 36 20.42 -16.74 10.87
N HIS A 37 19.59 -17.55 11.51
CA HIS A 37 19.99 -18.36 12.64
C HIS A 37 19.74 -19.84 12.31
N ASN A 38 20.81 -20.63 12.19
CA ASN A 38 20.75 -22.04 11.77
C ASN A 38 19.94 -22.24 10.46
N GLY A 39 20.10 -21.34 9.48
CA GLY A 39 19.38 -21.37 8.20
C GLY A 39 18.00 -20.72 8.22
N MET A 40 17.36 -20.55 9.38
CA MET A 40 16.05 -19.92 9.53
C MET A 40 16.16 -18.39 9.44
N ALA A 41 15.27 -17.74 8.72
CA ALA A 41 15.17 -16.27 8.67
C ALA A 41 14.58 -15.73 9.97
N VAL A 42 15.22 -14.71 10.56
CA VAL A 42 14.74 -14.03 11.76
C VAL A 42 14.52 -12.55 11.41
N PHE A 43 13.30 -12.07 11.55
CA PHE A 43 12.92 -10.68 11.30
C PHE A 43 13.04 -9.87 12.58
N VAL A 44 13.80 -8.77 12.53
CA VAL A 44 14.09 -7.91 13.68
C VAL A 44 13.73 -6.46 13.34
N PRO A 45 12.50 -6.00 13.64
CA PRO A 45 12.12 -4.60 13.45
C PRO A 45 13.08 -3.66 14.20
N GLY A 46 13.45 -2.54 13.54
CA GLY A 46 14.34 -1.53 14.09
C GLY A 46 15.84 -1.86 14.02
N ALA A 47 16.24 -3.03 13.49
CA ALA A 47 17.63 -3.36 13.23
C ALA A 47 18.05 -2.98 11.79
N ILE A 48 19.30 -2.58 11.61
CA ILE A 48 19.90 -2.13 10.34
C ILE A 48 20.89 -3.18 9.83
N CYS A 49 20.94 -3.36 8.51
CA CYS A 49 21.91 -4.25 7.87
C CYS A 49 23.35 -3.88 8.26
N GLY A 50 24.16 -4.89 8.61
CA GLY A 50 25.53 -4.73 9.13
C GLY A 50 25.63 -4.60 10.65
N GLU A 51 24.51 -4.57 11.38
CA GLU A 51 24.52 -4.58 12.84
C GLU A 51 24.65 -5.99 13.42
N THR A 52 25.25 -6.08 14.60
CA THR A 52 25.13 -7.23 15.47
C THR A 52 24.21 -6.85 16.63
N VAL A 53 23.16 -7.60 16.83
CA VAL A 53 22.12 -7.28 17.81
C VAL A 53 21.82 -8.47 18.73
N GLU A 54 21.33 -8.16 19.93
CA GLU A 54 20.68 -9.11 20.82
C GLU A 54 19.16 -8.92 20.65
N ALA A 55 18.44 -10.00 20.36
CA ALA A 55 17.02 -9.96 20.09
C ALA A 55 16.30 -11.11 20.79
N GLU A 56 15.10 -10.82 21.32
CA GLU A 56 14.21 -11.79 21.95
C GLU A 56 13.22 -12.34 20.93
N ILE A 57 13.20 -13.64 20.77
CA ILE A 57 12.25 -14.31 19.87
C ILE A 57 10.82 -14.16 20.41
N LYS A 58 9.97 -13.51 19.65
CA LYS A 58 8.55 -13.32 19.99
C LYS A 58 7.65 -14.40 19.40
N LYS A 59 8.03 -14.90 18.22
CA LYS A 59 7.30 -15.95 17.52
C LYS A 59 8.29 -16.77 16.70
N ALA A 60 8.18 -18.09 16.78
CA ALA A 60 8.87 -19.02 15.91
C ALA A 60 7.84 -19.80 15.09
N ALA A 61 7.98 -19.76 13.76
CA ALA A 61 7.23 -20.54 12.79
C ALA A 61 8.17 -21.54 12.11
N PRO A 62 7.69 -22.56 11.38
CA PRO A 62 8.55 -23.54 10.75
C PRO A 62 9.59 -22.97 9.76
N SER A 63 9.27 -21.84 9.10
CA SER A 63 10.11 -21.24 8.06
C SER A 63 10.75 -19.89 8.45
N PHE A 64 10.29 -19.25 9.53
CA PHE A 64 10.82 -17.95 9.98
C PHE A 64 10.56 -17.71 11.46
N ALA A 65 11.28 -16.75 12.04
CA ALA A 65 11.00 -16.23 13.38
C ALA A 65 10.85 -14.70 13.35
N GLU A 66 10.06 -14.17 14.28
CA GLU A 66 9.94 -12.74 14.56
C GLU A 66 10.58 -12.46 15.93
N ALA A 67 11.46 -11.47 15.98
CA ALA A 67 12.18 -11.12 17.19
C ALA A 67 12.01 -9.62 17.52
N LYS A 68 12.10 -9.31 18.80
CA LYS A 68 12.14 -7.93 19.30
C LYS A 68 13.58 -7.55 19.58
N LEU A 69 14.04 -6.45 18.97
CA LEU A 69 15.35 -5.86 19.26
C LEU A 69 15.44 -5.48 20.74
N GLN A 70 16.42 -6.04 21.45
CA GLN A 70 16.67 -5.75 22.86
C GLN A 70 17.89 -4.82 23.00
N LYS A 71 18.98 -5.12 22.29
CA LYS A 71 20.21 -4.36 22.40
C LYS A 71 20.99 -4.41 21.08
N ILE A 72 21.64 -3.31 20.74
CA ILE A 72 22.58 -3.23 19.63
C ILE A 72 23.97 -3.44 20.22
N LEU A 73 24.64 -4.51 19.84
CA LEU A 73 25.99 -4.86 20.30
C LEU A 73 27.06 -4.17 19.45
N ARG A 74 26.85 -4.12 18.15
CA ARG A 74 27.68 -3.40 17.19
C ARG A 74 26.78 -2.60 16.25
N PRO A 75 26.73 -1.27 16.36
CA PRO A 75 25.89 -0.45 15.50
C PRO A 75 26.45 -0.35 14.07
N SER A 76 25.55 -0.12 13.11
CA SER A 76 25.91 0.32 11.76
C SER A 76 26.32 1.79 11.78
N ALA A 77 27.23 2.19 10.89
CA ALA A 77 27.57 3.60 10.66
C ALA A 77 26.36 4.42 10.15
N GLU A 78 25.38 3.74 9.57
CA GLU A 78 24.16 4.34 9.03
C GLU A 78 23.05 4.51 10.07
N ARG A 79 23.29 4.13 11.31
CA ARG A 79 22.33 4.34 12.40
C ARG A 79 22.36 5.78 12.88
N VAL A 80 21.18 6.40 12.92
CA VAL A 80 21.00 7.74 13.47
C VAL A 80 20.02 7.70 14.66
N ILE A 81 20.14 8.70 15.55
CA ILE A 81 19.15 8.92 16.59
C ILE A 81 17.92 9.56 15.92
N PRO A 82 16.73 8.94 15.99
CA PRO A 82 15.53 9.55 15.42
C PRO A 82 15.26 10.93 16.01
N PRO A 83 15.21 11.99 15.19
CA PRO A 83 14.98 13.35 15.70
C PRO A 83 13.50 13.60 16.09
N CYS A 84 12.58 12.73 15.68
CA CYS A 84 11.17 12.84 16.03
C CYS A 84 10.91 12.28 17.44
N PRO A 85 10.37 13.08 18.40
CA PRO A 85 10.11 12.61 19.76
C PRO A 85 9.00 11.55 19.82
N HIS A 86 8.17 11.45 18.78
CA HIS A 86 7.04 10.50 18.72
C HIS A 86 7.39 9.19 18.00
N TYR A 87 8.64 9.02 17.53
CA TYR A 87 9.02 7.89 16.67
C TYR A 87 8.77 6.52 17.30
N ALA A 88 9.01 6.39 18.61
CA ALA A 88 8.83 5.11 19.29
C ALA A 88 7.37 4.64 19.40
N GLU A 89 6.41 5.57 19.30
CA GLU A 89 4.99 5.28 19.53
C GLU A 89 4.13 5.51 18.28
N CYS A 90 4.44 6.55 17.49
CA CYS A 90 3.67 6.95 16.32
C CYS A 90 3.87 5.97 15.15
N GLY A 91 2.78 5.50 14.55
CA GLY A 91 2.82 4.63 13.38
C GLY A 91 3.08 5.32 12.04
N GLY A 92 3.45 6.62 12.03
CA GLY A 92 3.62 7.40 10.79
C GLY A 92 4.95 7.21 10.07
N CYS A 93 6.01 6.79 10.80
CA CYS A 93 7.36 6.53 10.30
C CYS A 93 7.89 5.24 10.90
N ASP A 94 8.69 4.48 10.15
CA ASP A 94 9.19 3.17 10.62
C ASP A 94 10.69 2.94 10.41
N ILE A 95 11.36 3.77 9.59
CA ILE A 95 12.81 3.67 9.31
C ILE A 95 13.59 4.96 9.61
N LEU A 96 13.07 5.83 10.50
CA LEU A 96 13.69 7.10 10.86
C LEU A 96 15.01 6.93 11.65
N HIS A 97 15.30 5.71 12.10
CA HIS A 97 16.54 5.33 12.75
C HIS A 97 17.70 5.04 11.77
N MET A 98 17.44 5.10 10.46
CA MET A 98 18.41 4.94 9.38
C MET A 98 18.77 6.30 8.80
N SER A 99 20.05 6.50 8.39
CA SER A 99 20.44 7.64 7.57
C SER A 99 19.60 7.67 6.28
N TYR A 100 19.42 8.84 5.68
CA TYR A 100 18.62 8.92 4.46
C TYR A 100 19.23 8.13 3.29
N ALA A 101 20.56 8.10 3.22
CA ALA A 101 21.28 7.27 2.24
C ALA A 101 20.94 5.78 2.40
N GLU A 102 20.91 5.30 3.65
CA GLU A 102 20.55 3.91 3.96
C GLU A 102 19.09 3.60 3.67
N GLN A 103 18.16 4.55 3.92
CA GLN A 103 16.76 4.40 3.52
C GLN A 103 16.63 4.16 2.01
N LEU A 104 17.35 4.92 1.18
CA LEU A 104 17.34 4.75 -0.28
C LEU A 104 17.96 3.41 -0.70
N ARG A 105 19.05 2.98 -0.04
CA ARG A 105 19.68 1.68 -0.27
C ARG A 105 18.74 0.54 0.07
N MET A 106 18.10 0.59 1.24
CA MET A 106 17.13 -0.39 1.70
C MET A 106 15.95 -0.52 0.72
N LYS A 107 15.40 0.59 0.25
CA LYS A 107 14.29 0.59 -0.73
C LYS A 107 14.68 -0.05 -2.04
N ARG A 108 15.89 0.24 -2.55
CA ARG A 108 16.45 -0.40 -3.74
C ARG A 108 16.59 -1.91 -3.54
N GLU A 109 17.13 -2.35 -2.42
CA GLU A 109 17.32 -3.77 -2.11
C GLU A 109 15.99 -4.51 -1.89
N THR A 110 14.98 -3.86 -1.34
CA THR A 110 13.62 -4.40 -1.23
C THR A 110 13.04 -4.70 -2.62
N VAL A 111 13.18 -3.77 -3.57
CA VAL A 111 12.74 -3.97 -4.95
C VAL A 111 13.54 -5.08 -5.62
N ARG A 112 14.89 -5.08 -5.49
CA ARG A 112 15.78 -6.13 -6.01
C ARG A 112 15.35 -7.51 -5.51
N SER A 113 15.19 -7.64 -4.18
CA SER A 113 14.80 -8.89 -3.53
C SER A 113 13.45 -9.42 -4.04
N ALA A 114 12.48 -8.53 -4.25
CA ALA A 114 11.17 -8.92 -4.80
C ALA A 114 11.30 -9.41 -6.24
N MET A 115 12.02 -8.68 -7.11
CA MET A 115 12.21 -9.03 -8.51
C MET A 115 12.96 -10.36 -8.67
N GLU A 116 13.99 -10.61 -7.82
CA GLU A 116 14.77 -11.85 -7.89
C GLU A 116 14.02 -13.05 -7.29
N ARG A 117 13.41 -12.90 -6.09
CA ARG A 117 12.84 -14.04 -5.37
C ARG A 117 11.42 -14.38 -5.81
N ILE A 118 10.58 -13.38 -6.06
CA ILE A 118 9.18 -13.58 -6.47
C ILE A 118 9.09 -13.62 -7.99
N GLY A 119 9.70 -12.64 -8.66
CA GLY A 119 9.69 -12.55 -10.11
C GLY A 119 10.55 -13.59 -10.82
N GLY A 120 11.64 -14.05 -10.17
CA GLY A 120 12.63 -14.93 -10.79
C GLY A 120 13.63 -14.19 -11.70
N PHE A 121 13.63 -12.86 -11.70
CA PHE A 121 14.45 -12.02 -12.58
C PHE A 121 15.82 -11.77 -11.96
N ARG A 122 16.77 -12.66 -12.18
CA ARG A 122 18.17 -12.46 -11.76
C ARG A 122 18.93 -11.61 -12.76
N GLY A 123 19.76 -10.70 -12.26
CA GLY A 123 20.66 -9.88 -13.09
C GLY A 123 19.97 -8.72 -13.85
N ILE A 124 18.69 -8.44 -13.64
CA ILE A 124 18.07 -7.23 -14.17
C ILE A 124 18.63 -5.98 -13.49
N GLU A 125 18.68 -4.89 -14.23
CA GLU A 125 19.16 -3.63 -13.70
C GLU A 125 18.11 -3.00 -12.77
N ILE A 126 18.44 -2.92 -11.47
CA ILE A 126 17.68 -2.11 -10.51
C ILE A 126 18.45 -0.80 -10.32
N LEU A 127 17.89 0.28 -10.84
CA LEU A 127 18.53 1.59 -10.78
C LEU A 127 18.63 2.11 -9.33
N PRO A 128 19.51 3.08 -9.03
CA PRO A 128 19.49 3.77 -7.74
C PRO A 128 18.12 4.34 -7.42
N CYS A 129 17.70 4.26 -6.15
CA CYS A 129 16.42 4.84 -5.74
C CYS A 129 16.45 6.37 -5.88
N ILE A 130 15.48 6.94 -6.60
CA ILE A 130 15.32 8.40 -6.72
C ILE A 130 14.87 8.96 -5.39
N GLY A 131 15.77 9.66 -4.69
CA GLY A 131 15.49 10.29 -3.40
C GLY A 131 14.80 11.65 -3.53
N ALA A 132 14.23 12.11 -2.42
CA ALA A 132 13.71 13.46 -2.27
C ALA A 132 14.86 14.43 -1.95
N ASP A 133 14.86 15.61 -2.59
CA ASP A 133 15.83 16.66 -2.27
C ASP A 133 15.55 17.25 -0.88
N LYS A 134 14.27 17.23 -0.47
CA LYS A 134 13.79 17.62 0.86
C LYS A 134 12.96 16.48 1.45
N PRO A 135 13.58 15.57 2.24
CA PRO A 135 12.88 14.42 2.81
C PRO A 135 11.98 14.76 4.00
N GLU A 136 11.96 16.00 4.44
CA GLU A 136 11.14 16.51 5.53
C GLU A 136 10.02 17.41 5.00
N HIS A 137 8.91 17.51 5.76
CA HIS A 137 7.76 18.38 5.48
C HIS A 137 7.15 18.22 4.07
N TYR A 138 7.37 17.07 3.44
CA TYR A 138 7.00 16.80 2.05
C TYR A 138 5.51 16.52 1.85
N ARG A 139 4.79 16.06 2.90
CA ARG A 139 3.40 15.64 2.72
C ARG A 139 2.48 16.83 2.53
N ASN A 140 1.83 16.85 1.38
CA ASN A 140 0.80 17.82 1.04
C ASN A 140 -0.60 17.45 1.57
N LYS A 141 -0.77 16.24 2.11
CA LYS A 141 -2.04 15.78 2.70
C LYS A 141 -1.77 15.10 4.03
N ALA A 142 -2.49 15.54 5.07
CA ALA A 142 -2.53 14.94 6.39
C ALA A 142 -3.96 14.52 6.75
N VAL A 143 -4.09 13.44 7.53
CA VAL A 143 -5.38 13.06 8.15
C VAL A 143 -5.12 12.81 9.62
N PHE A 144 -5.56 13.72 10.45
CA PHE A 144 -5.41 13.63 11.90
C PHE A 144 -6.65 13.00 12.53
N GLN A 145 -6.43 12.16 13.52
CA GLN A 145 -7.46 11.56 14.35
C GLN A 145 -7.61 12.35 15.64
N PHE A 146 -8.79 12.25 16.26
CA PHE A 146 -9.08 12.87 17.54
C PHE A 146 -9.49 11.83 18.57
N ALA A 147 -9.14 12.07 19.84
CA ALA A 147 -9.59 11.27 20.97
C ALA A 147 -9.81 12.16 22.20
N ASN A 148 -10.66 11.73 23.11
CA ASN A 148 -10.85 12.39 24.38
C ASN A 148 -9.76 11.91 25.36
N ALA A 149 -9.11 12.84 26.10
CA ALA A 149 -8.18 12.49 27.15
C ALA A 149 -8.88 11.65 28.24
N GLU A 150 -8.14 10.72 28.84
CA GLU A 150 -8.67 9.89 29.94
C GLU A 150 -8.99 10.71 31.19
N LYS A 151 -8.20 11.77 31.45
CA LYS A 151 -8.37 12.65 32.61
C LYS A 151 -9.14 13.90 32.22
N THR A 152 -10.05 14.33 33.11
CA THR A 152 -10.71 15.62 32.99
C THR A 152 -9.80 16.73 33.47
N ASN A 153 -9.94 17.95 32.91
CA ASN A 153 -9.27 19.15 33.40
C ASN A 153 -9.93 19.65 34.71
N LYS A 154 -9.37 20.75 35.28
CA LYS A 154 -9.92 21.40 36.50
C LYS A 154 -11.40 21.83 36.41
N LYS A 155 -11.96 21.91 35.18
CA LYS A 155 -13.38 22.24 34.92
C LYS A 155 -14.23 20.99 34.65
N ASN A 156 -13.72 19.78 34.90
CA ASN A 156 -14.35 18.49 34.56
C ASN A 156 -14.62 18.27 33.06
N LEU A 157 -13.98 19.02 32.17
CA LEU A 157 -14.06 18.85 30.74
C LEU A 157 -12.94 17.91 30.27
N ARG A 158 -13.26 16.95 29.44
CA ARG A 158 -12.24 16.08 28.80
C ARG A 158 -11.59 16.84 27.67
N GLN A 159 -10.27 16.98 27.74
CA GLN A 159 -9.49 17.59 26.68
C GLN A 159 -9.52 16.71 25.43
N VAL A 160 -9.74 17.33 24.26
CA VAL A 160 -9.61 16.68 22.95
C VAL A 160 -8.15 16.72 22.54
N LEU A 161 -7.60 15.54 22.27
CA LEU A 161 -6.26 15.32 21.74
C LEU A 161 -6.33 15.01 20.25
N SER A 162 -5.26 15.34 19.53
CA SER A 162 -5.17 15.06 18.09
C SER A 162 -3.79 14.52 17.73
N GLY A 163 -3.76 13.58 16.76
CA GLY A 163 -2.51 12.94 16.36
C GLY A 163 -2.73 11.80 15.37
N TYR A 164 -1.88 10.79 15.49
CA TYR A 164 -1.94 9.58 14.67
C TYR A 164 -2.12 8.34 15.54
N TYR A 165 -2.51 7.22 14.93
CA TYR A 165 -2.57 5.97 15.66
C TYR A 165 -1.17 5.35 15.83
N GLU A 166 -0.98 4.67 16.95
CA GLU A 166 0.12 3.76 17.17
C GLU A 166 0.10 2.64 16.12
N GLN A 167 1.26 2.13 15.73
CA GLN A 167 1.36 1.12 14.69
C GLN A 167 0.53 -0.13 15.05
N LYS A 168 -0.28 -0.62 14.10
CA LYS A 168 -1.18 -1.78 14.27
C LYS A 168 -2.19 -1.64 15.43
N SER A 169 -2.52 -0.43 15.83
CA SER A 169 -3.41 -0.10 16.95
C SER A 169 -4.35 1.05 16.57
N HIS A 170 -5.46 1.21 17.32
CA HIS A 170 -6.34 2.39 17.29
C HIS A 170 -6.10 3.33 18.48
N LYS A 171 -4.99 3.12 19.21
CA LYS A 171 -4.60 4.03 20.28
C LYS A 171 -4.01 5.31 19.68
N LEU A 172 -4.58 6.45 20.05
CA LEU A 172 -4.08 7.75 19.59
C LEU A 172 -2.76 8.08 20.29
N VAL A 173 -1.76 8.44 19.48
CA VAL A 173 -0.52 9.11 19.92
C VAL A 173 -0.71 10.60 19.65
N PRO A 174 -0.83 11.45 20.66
CA PRO A 174 -0.88 12.89 20.49
C PRO A 174 0.43 13.39 19.86
N VAL A 175 0.34 14.12 18.75
CA VAL A 175 1.50 14.59 18.01
C VAL A 175 1.51 16.10 17.95
N GLU A 176 2.47 16.74 18.61
CA GLU A 176 2.62 18.19 18.61
C GLU A 176 3.44 18.70 17.43
N THR A 177 4.48 17.95 17.05
CA THR A 177 5.36 18.23 15.90
C THR A 177 5.45 17.02 15.00
N CYS A 178 5.61 17.22 13.69
CA CYS A 178 5.76 16.13 12.74
C CYS A 178 6.73 16.52 11.61
N MET A 179 7.80 15.76 11.46
CA MET A 179 8.84 16.02 10.46
C MET A 179 8.40 15.82 9.02
N ILE A 180 7.38 14.99 8.77
CA ILE A 180 6.93 14.69 7.40
C ILE A 180 5.74 15.53 6.95
N GLN A 181 5.00 16.15 7.89
CA GLN A 181 3.85 17.00 7.56
C GLN A 181 4.26 18.44 7.31
N ASN A 182 3.55 19.13 6.42
CA ASN A 182 3.72 20.56 6.23
C ASN A 182 3.20 21.35 7.46
N GLU A 183 3.72 22.57 7.62
CA GLU A 183 3.42 23.40 8.79
C GLU A 183 1.95 23.84 8.87
N GLU A 184 1.31 24.08 7.71
CA GLU A 184 -0.10 24.45 7.65
C GLU A 184 -1.00 23.33 8.17
N ALA A 185 -0.65 22.06 7.89
CA ALA A 185 -1.40 20.93 8.41
C ALA A 185 -1.29 20.84 9.94
N MET A 186 -0.10 21.07 10.50
CA MET A 186 0.11 21.06 11.95
C MET A 186 -0.62 22.24 12.62
N THR A 187 -0.62 23.40 11.97
CA THR A 187 -1.35 24.59 12.44
C THR A 187 -2.86 24.37 12.42
N ALA A 188 -3.40 23.83 11.32
CA ALA A 188 -4.82 23.50 11.23
C ALA A 188 -5.25 22.51 12.32
N LYS A 189 -4.43 21.46 12.54
CA LYS A 189 -4.67 20.47 13.59
C LYS A 189 -4.77 21.12 14.97
N ARG A 190 -3.83 22.02 15.31
CA ARG A 190 -3.83 22.74 16.58
C ARG A 190 -5.08 23.60 16.74
N ILE A 191 -5.45 24.37 15.72
CA ILE A 191 -6.63 25.25 15.75
C ILE A 191 -7.92 24.44 15.95
N VAL A 192 -8.08 23.30 15.23
CA VAL A 192 -9.28 22.47 15.38
C VAL A 192 -9.35 21.83 16.77
N ALA A 193 -8.23 21.42 17.36
CA ALA A 193 -8.18 20.91 18.72
C ALA A 193 -8.51 22.00 19.76
N GLU A 194 -7.98 23.22 19.59
CA GLU A 194 -8.29 24.39 20.43
C GLU A 194 -9.78 24.75 20.35
N TRP A 195 -10.34 24.80 19.13
CA TRP A 195 -11.76 25.04 18.91
C TRP A 195 -12.63 23.98 19.60
N ALA A 196 -12.30 22.69 19.41
CA ALA A 196 -13.04 21.61 20.04
C ALA A 196 -13.03 21.71 21.57
N ASN A 197 -11.88 22.09 22.16
CA ASN A 197 -11.74 22.30 23.60
C ASN A 197 -12.48 23.55 24.09
N LEU A 198 -12.52 24.62 23.28
CA LEU A 198 -13.20 25.88 23.65
C LEU A 198 -14.72 25.73 23.74
N PHE A 199 -15.27 24.94 22.80
CA PHE A 199 -16.72 24.75 22.67
C PHE A 199 -17.23 23.39 23.21
N ASP A 200 -16.43 22.67 23.98
CA ASP A 200 -16.73 21.33 24.56
C ASP A 200 -17.22 20.32 23.51
N ILE A 201 -16.61 20.34 22.33
CA ILE A 201 -16.92 19.38 21.25
C ILE A 201 -16.09 18.13 21.48
N ARG A 202 -16.76 16.99 21.68
CA ARG A 202 -16.10 15.73 22.00
C ARG A 202 -15.65 14.99 20.76
N ALA A 203 -14.49 14.37 20.86
CA ALA A 203 -14.06 13.38 19.88
C ALA A 203 -14.98 12.17 19.92
N PHE A 204 -15.24 11.57 18.74
CA PHE A 204 -16.07 10.38 18.64
C PHE A 204 -15.35 9.17 19.25
N ASP A 205 -16.02 8.52 20.18
CA ASP A 205 -15.57 7.27 20.81
C ASP A 205 -16.29 6.09 20.15
N GLU A 206 -15.54 5.25 19.45
CA GLU A 206 -16.10 4.09 18.71
C GLU A 206 -16.72 3.04 19.65
N LYS A 207 -16.22 2.92 20.90
CA LYS A 207 -16.73 1.95 21.87
C LYS A 207 -18.03 2.44 22.53
N GLN A 208 -18.08 3.72 22.88
CA GLN A 208 -19.23 4.34 23.52
C GLN A 208 -20.26 4.85 22.51
N LYS A 209 -19.90 4.91 21.22
CA LYS A 209 -20.71 5.50 20.12
C LYS A 209 -21.21 6.91 20.45
N SER A 210 -20.37 7.69 21.10
CA SER A 210 -20.67 9.05 21.56
C SER A 210 -19.60 10.04 21.15
N GLY A 211 -19.94 11.32 21.04
CA GLY A 211 -19.06 12.37 20.53
C GLY A 211 -19.30 12.62 19.04
N THR A 212 -18.70 13.68 18.52
CA THR A 212 -19.01 14.21 17.19
C THR A 212 -17.79 14.27 16.27
N LEU A 213 -16.65 14.79 16.76
CA LEU A 213 -15.45 15.04 15.97
C LEU A 213 -14.67 13.75 15.72
N ARG A 214 -14.47 13.40 14.45
CA ARG A 214 -13.76 12.18 14.06
C ARG A 214 -12.34 12.45 13.60
N GLN A 215 -12.20 13.24 12.54
CA GLN A 215 -10.89 13.48 11.92
C GLN A 215 -10.83 14.85 11.26
N LEU A 216 -9.62 15.31 11.01
CA LEU A 216 -9.32 16.47 10.19
C LEU A 216 -8.44 16.04 9.02
N MET A 217 -8.91 16.23 7.79
CA MET A 217 -8.07 16.15 6.61
C MET A 217 -7.59 17.54 6.24
N VAL A 218 -6.28 17.71 6.07
CA VAL A 218 -5.67 18.94 5.56
C VAL A 218 -4.98 18.62 4.26
N ARG A 219 -5.21 19.45 3.24
CA ARG A 219 -4.50 19.36 1.96
C ARG A 219 -3.89 20.72 1.63
N ARG A 220 -2.59 20.72 1.32
CA ARG A 220 -1.87 21.89 0.84
C ARG A 220 -1.63 21.73 -0.66
N THR A 221 -1.95 22.76 -1.44
CA THR A 221 -1.70 22.85 -2.88
C THR A 221 -1.14 24.23 -3.23
N GLU A 222 -0.77 24.48 -4.48
CA GLU A 222 -0.43 25.82 -4.94
C GLU A 222 -1.60 26.80 -4.75
N GLY A 223 -2.84 26.34 -4.91
CA GLY A 223 -4.06 27.13 -4.72
C GLY A 223 -4.40 27.44 -3.26
N GLY A 224 -3.61 26.99 -2.29
CA GLY A 224 -3.82 27.24 -0.86
C GLY A 224 -4.04 25.97 -0.03
N THR A 225 -4.59 26.16 1.16
CA THR A 225 -4.85 25.08 2.13
C THR A 225 -6.35 24.77 2.19
N MET A 226 -6.69 23.50 2.10
CA MET A 226 -8.02 22.96 2.35
C MET A 226 -8.03 22.24 3.70
N ALA A 227 -8.99 22.57 4.56
CA ALA A 227 -9.29 21.86 5.80
C ALA A 227 -10.66 21.19 5.70
N ALA A 228 -10.72 19.87 5.77
CA ALA A 228 -11.99 19.12 5.82
C ALA A 228 -12.17 18.51 7.21
N ILE A 229 -13.15 19.00 7.94
CA ILE A 229 -13.51 18.55 9.27
C ILE A 229 -14.55 17.45 9.14
N VAL A 230 -14.28 16.28 9.69
CA VAL A 230 -15.17 15.12 9.61
C VAL A 230 -15.80 14.84 10.96
N THR A 231 -17.13 14.78 10.93
CA THR A 231 -17.95 14.51 12.12
C THR A 231 -18.89 13.34 11.86
N THR A 232 -19.52 12.86 12.92
CA THR A 232 -20.58 11.85 12.84
C THR A 232 -21.95 12.47 12.52
N ASP A 233 -22.11 13.78 12.78
CA ASP A 233 -23.37 14.52 12.61
C ASP A 233 -23.08 15.99 12.30
N ALA A 234 -24.01 16.89 12.57
CA ALA A 234 -23.84 18.33 12.38
C ALA A 234 -22.56 18.85 13.05
N LEU A 235 -21.96 19.88 12.47
CA LEU A 235 -20.80 20.58 13.02
C LEU A 235 -21.27 21.80 13.78
N PRO A 236 -21.31 21.76 15.13
CA PRO A 236 -21.66 22.94 15.91
C PRO A 236 -20.53 23.97 15.84
N HIS A 237 -20.85 25.25 16.05
CA HIS A 237 -19.86 26.33 16.07
C HIS A 237 -18.97 26.39 14.83
N SER A 238 -19.54 26.09 13.66
CA SER A 238 -18.80 26.07 12.37
C SER A 238 -18.26 27.44 11.98
N ASP A 239 -19.00 28.53 12.26
CA ASP A 239 -18.59 29.90 11.93
C ASP A 239 -17.38 30.35 12.76
N GLU A 240 -17.37 30.00 14.06
CA GLU A 240 -16.24 30.24 14.94
C GLU A 240 -15.02 29.46 14.50
N LEU A 241 -15.19 28.18 14.12
CA LEU A 241 -14.10 27.36 13.58
C LEU A 241 -13.51 27.97 12.32
N VAL A 242 -14.35 28.34 11.35
CA VAL A 242 -13.89 29.00 10.11
C VAL A 242 -13.16 30.29 10.42
N SER A 243 -13.68 31.08 11.37
CA SER A 243 -13.03 32.33 11.80
C SER A 243 -11.67 32.10 12.45
N MET A 244 -11.52 31.05 13.26
CA MET A 244 -10.25 30.66 13.88
C MET A 244 -9.26 30.18 12.82
N LEU A 245 -9.69 29.33 11.90
CA LEU A 245 -8.86 28.84 10.79
C LEU A 245 -8.38 29.97 9.89
N LYS A 246 -9.25 30.91 9.52
CA LYS A 246 -8.87 32.09 8.70
C LYS A 246 -7.81 32.97 9.38
N ARG A 247 -7.90 33.17 10.70
CA ARG A 247 -6.92 33.93 11.45
C ARG A 247 -5.57 33.23 11.58
N GLY A 248 -5.57 31.92 11.77
CA GLY A 248 -4.36 31.14 12.02
C GLY A 248 -3.70 30.55 10.78
N LEU A 249 -4.41 30.50 9.65
CA LEU A 249 -3.96 29.99 8.37
C LEU A 249 -4.23 31.00 7.25
N PRO A 250 -3.33 31.95 7.00
CA PRO A 250 -3.51 32.91 5.90
C PRO A 250 -3.65 32.25 4.53
N SER A 251 -3.13 31.04 4.35
CA SER A 251 -3.25 30.23 3.13
C SER A 251 -4.58 29.46 3.02
N LEU A 252 -5.49 29.58 3.98
CA LEU A 252 -6.77 28.86 3.94
C LEU A 252 -7.60 29.29 2.74
N ALA A 253 -7.80 28.39 1.79
CA ALA A 253 -8.57 28.61 0.57
C ALA A 253 -9.86 27.80 0.52
N SER A 254 -9.99 26.79 1.41
CA SER A 254 -11.17 25.92 1.48
C SER A 254 -11.37 25.40 2.91
N CYS A 255 -12.62 25.43 3.37
CA CYS A 255 -13.04 24.74 4.59
C CYS A 255 -14.28 23.91 4.27
N ILE A 256 -14.23 22.60 4.53
CA ILE A 256 -15.28 21.65 4.19
C ILE A 256 -15.69 20.90 5.46
N HIS A 257 -16.99 20.70 5.63
CA HIS A 257 -17.53 19.78 6.62
C HIS A 257 -17.94 18.49 5.92
N GLY A 258 -17.48 17.35 6.43
CA GLY A 258 -17.86 16.02 5.98
C GLY A 258 -18.59 15.25 7.07
N ILE A 259 -19.71 14.58 6.72
CA ILE A 259 -20.44 13.71 7.64
C ILE A 259 -20.11 12.26 7.30
N ASN A 260 -19.48 11.57 8.26
CA ASN A 260 -19.14 10.16 8.13
C ASN A 260 -19.52 9.39 9.40
N ARG A 261 -20.58 8.60 9.32
CA ARG A 261 -21.10 7.76 10.41
C ARG A 261 -20.53 6.34 10.37
N ASN A 262 -19.83 5.98 9.29
CA ASN A 262 -19.24 4.65 9.17
C ASN A 262 -17.83 4.61 9.79
N PRO A 263 -17.62 3.90 10.91
CA PRO A 263 -16.31 3.84 11.56
C PRO A 263 -15.25 3.09 10.72
N ARG A 264 -15.67 2.26 9.77
CA ARG A 264 -14.76 1.52 8.87
C ARG A 264 -14.36 2.31 7.62
N ASP A 265 -15.00 3.44 7.35
CA ASP A 265 -14.64 4.32 6.25
C ASP A 265 -13.67 5.40 6.75
N PRO A 266 -12.40 5.40 6.29
CA PRO A 266 -11.42 6.41 6.66
C PRO A 266 -11.61 7.74 5.91
N GLY A 267 -12.60 7.81 5.01
CA GLY A 267 -12.86 8.97 4.16
C GLY A 267 -13.62 10.09 4.88
N ILE A 268 -13.83 11.19 4.16
CA ILE A 268 -14.57 12.36 4.67
C ILE A 268 -16.10 12.17 4.64
N GLY A 269 -16.58 10.99 4.19
CA GLY A 269 -17.99 10.67 4.02
C GLY A 269 -18.54 11.16 2.67
N SER A 270 -19.70 10.65 2.28
CA SER A 270 -20.35 10.99 1.00
C SER A 270 -21.11 12.32 1.02
N LYS A 271 -21.49 12.80 2.21
CA LYS A 271 -22.18 14.08 2.39
C LYS A 271 -21.17 15.12 2.87
N THR A 272 -20.93 16.12 2.03
CA THR A 272 -20.03 17.23 2.33
C THR A 272 -20.71 18.57 2.12
N GLU A 273 -20.31 19.57 2.89
CA GLU A 273 -20.76 20.96 2.83
C GLU A 273 -19.55 21.88 2.77
N LEU A 274 -19.58 22.86 1.87
CA LEU A 274 -18.57 23.90 1.77
C LEU A 274 -18.89 25.00 2.78
N LEU A 275 -18.05 25.15 3.79
CA LEU A 275 -18.20 26.19 4.82
C LEU A 275 -17.53 27.50 4.42
N PHE A 276 -16.41 27.43 3.67
CA PHE A 276 -15.68 28.61 3.22
C PHE A 276 -14.84 28.32 1.99
N GLY A 277 -14.72 29.30 1.10
CA GLY A 277 -13.81 29.32 -0.04
C GLY A 277 -14.26 28.46 -1.21
N SER A 278 -13.34 27.68 -1.79
CA SER A 278 -13.59 26.84 -2.96
C SER A 278 -13.69 25.36 -2.62
N ALA A 279 -14.59 24.62 -3.26
CA ALA A 279 -14.67 23.16 -3.13
C ALA A 279 -13.44 22.41 -3.69
N GLU A 280 -12.68 23.09 -4.55
CA GLU A 280 -11.50 22.53 -5.22
C GLU A 280 -10.37 23.57 -5.20
N LEU A 281 -9.14 23.08 -5.14
CA LEU A 281 -7.93 23.89 -5.18
C LEU A 281 -7.14 23.56 -6.44
N ALA A 282 -6.47 24.57 -6.99
CA ALA A 282 -5.55 24.40 -8.11
C ALA A 282 -4.25 23.75 -7.64
N GLU A 283 -3.72 22.85 -8.46
CA GLU A 283 -2.40 22.22 -8.28
C GLU A 283 -1.74 22.06 -9.65
N THR A 284 -0.42 22.16 -9.71
CA THR A 284 0.37 21.94 -10.93
C THR A 284 1.23 20.68 -10.76
N VAL A 285 1.08 19.73 -11.69
CA VAL A 285 1.87 18.49 -11.73
C VAL A 285 2.50 18.36 -13.12
N CYS A 286 3.82 18.28 -13.20
CA CYS A 286 4.56 18.21 -14.47
C CYS A 286 4.17 19.31 -15.47
N GLY A 287 3.91 20.55 -14.99
CA GLY A 287 3.51 21.69 -15.82
C GLY A 287 2.04 21.69 -16.24
N LEU A 288 1.24 20.71 -15.86
CA LEU A 288 -0.19 20.62 -16.13
C LEU A 288 -1.00 21.05 -14.92
N LYS A 289 -2.11 21.74 -15.14
CA LYS A 289 -3.02 22.25 -14.10
C LYS A 289 -4.11 21.24 -13.77
N PHE A 290 -4.38 21.08 -12.49
CA PHE A 290 -5.43 20.18 -11.97
C PHE A 290 -6.29 20.90 -10.94
N ASN A 291 -7.59 20.61 -10.93
CA ASN A 291 -8.47 20.97 -9.84
C ASN A 291 -8.63 19.76 -8.90
N VAL A 292 -8.32 19.95 -7.63
CA VAL A 292 -8.23 18.88 -6.64
C VAL A 292 -9.22 19.15 -5.51
N GLY A 293 -10.26 18.34 -5.42
CA GLY A 293 -11.25 18.38 -4.35
C GLY A 293 -10.85 17.55 -3.13
N ALA A 294 -11.70 17.58 -2.11
CA ALA A 294 -11.45 16.83 -0.87
C ALA A 294 -11.42 15.30 -1.10
N HIS A 295 -12.20 14.79 -2.05
CA HIS A 295 -12.25 13.36 -2.39
C HIS A 295 -11.23 12.94 -3.44
N SER A 296 -10.64 13.87 -4.19
CA SER A 296 -9.70 13.54 -5.26
C SER A 296 -8.45 12.88 -4.70
N PHE A 297 -8.01 11.79 -5.34
CA PHE A 297 -6.70 11.23 -5.07
C PHE A 297 -5.63 12.05 -5.78
N LEU A 298 -4.60 12.41 -5.06
CA LEU A 298 -3.36 12.98 -5.56
C LEU A 298 -2.24 12.47 -4.67
N GLN A 299 -1.10 12.15 -5.26
CA GLN A 299 0.09 11.73 -4.51
C GLN A 299 0.49 12.78 -3.46
N VAL A 300 0.97 12.31 -2.30
CA VAL A 300 1.17 13.19 -1.13
C VAL A 300 2.50 13.92 -1.08
N ASN A 301 3.41 13.61 -1.98
CA ASN A 301 4.72 14.26 -2.13
C ASN A 301 4.82 14.88 -3.52
N PRO A 302 4.57 16.18 -3.69
CA PRO A 302 4.50 16.83 -5.01
C PRO A 302 5.80 16.73 -5.81
N GLU A 303 6.95 16.86 -5.15
CA GLU A 303 8.27 16.78 -5.80
C GLU A 303 8.52 15.37 -6.34
N GLN A 304 8.35 14.36 -5.50
CA GLN A 304 8.57 12.96 -5.90
C GLN A 304 7.51 12.47 -6.90
N THR A 305 6.30 13.03 -6.87
CA THR A 305 5.25 12.76 -7.86
C THR A 305 5.71 13.15 -9.26
N GLN A 306 6.33 14.32 -9.40
CA GLN A 306 6.87 14.75 -10.70
C GLN A 306 7.98 13.81 -11.18
N LYS A 307 8.93 13.43 -10.28
CA LYS A 307 10.01 12.49 -10.58
C LYS A 307 9.46 11.11 -11.00
N LEU A 308 8.47 10.58 -10.27
CA LEU A 308 7.82 9.30 -10.57
C LEU A 308 7.11 9.31 -11.93
N TYR A 309 6.29 10.34 -12.18
CA TYR A 309 5.51 10.43 -13.43
C TYR A 309 6.38 10.68 -14.64
N LEU A 310 7.43 11.50 -14.51
CA LEU A 310 8.42 11.69 -15.57
C LEU A 310 9.21 10.41 -15.83
N ALA A 311 9.59 9.65 -14.80
CA ALA A 311 10.26 8.38 -14.97
C ALA A 311 9.37 7.38 -15.74
N ALA A 312 8.08 7.28 -15.40
CA ALA A 312 7.12 6.42 -16.09
C ALA A 312 6.88 6.84 -17.54
N ALA A 313 6.68 8.15 -17.80
CA ALA A 313 6.48 8.68 -19.14
C ALA A 313 7.72 8.54 -20.03
N ASN A 314 8.92 8.76 -19.46
CA ASN A 314 10.19 8.61 -20.19
C ASN A 314 10.49 7.13 -20.50
N ALA A 315 10.16 6.21 -19.60
CA ALA A 315 10.35 4.78 -19.83
C ALA A 315 9.61 4.29 -21.07
N LEU A 316 8.42 4.83 -21.36
CA LEU A 316 7.64 4.48 -22.55
C LEU A 316 8.24 5.02 -23.86
N ASN A 317 9.11 6.02 -23.83
CA ASN A 317 9.72 6.64 -25.01
C ASN A 317 8.72 6.92 -26.15
N LEU A 318 7.63 7.64 -25.82
CA LEU A 318 6.50 7.88 -26.71
C LEU A 318 6.82 8.84 -27.84
N THR A 319 6.16 8.63 -28.97
CA THR A 319 6.16 9.49 -30.16
C THR A 319 4.74 9.90 -30.54
N ALA A 320 4.60 10.87 -31.43
CA ALA A 320 3.31 11.31 -31.97
C ALA A 320 2.54 10.23 -32.78
N ASN A 321 3.11 9.03 -32.97
CA ASN A 321 2.46 7.90 -33.62
C ASN A 321 1.88 6.88 -32.63
N ASP A 322 2.13 7.06 -31.32
CA ASP A 322 1.75 6.09 -30.31
C ASP A 322 0.30 6.26 -29.85
N ASP A 323 -0.46 5.17 -29.85
CA ASP A 323 -1.74 5.06 -29.15
C ASP A 323 -1.50 4.38 -27.80
N VAL A 324 -1.87 5.05 -26.72
CA VAL A 324 -1.54 4.63 -25.36
C VAL A 324 -2.80 4.34 -24.55
N ALA A 325 -2.79 3.26 -23.76
CA ALA A 325 -3.74 3.06 -22.69
C ALA A 325 -3.09 3.45 -21.34
N ASP A 326 -3.79 4.26 -20.53
CA ASP A 326 -3.47 4.53 -19.13
C ASP A 326 -4.49 3.82 -18.24
N VAL A 327 -4.07 2.72 -17.65
CA VAL A 327 -4.94 1.81 -16.89
C VAL A 327 -4.86 2.17 -15.42
N PHE A 328 -6.01 2.41 -14.77
CA PHE A 328 -6.17 2.97 -13.43
C PHE A 328 -5.81 4.46 -13.38
N CYS A 329 -6.28 5.26 -14.34
CA CYS A 329 -5.80 6.63 -14.60
C CYS A 329 -6.19 7.68 -13.53
N GLY A 330 -7.07 7.37 -12.60
CA GLY A 330 -7.53 8.30 -11.56
C GLY A 330 -8.11 9.60 -12.16
N ILE A 331 -7.64 10.75 -11.69
CA ILE A 331 -8.04 12.08 -12.21
C ILE A 331 -7.28 12.49 -13.50
N GLY A 332 -6.60 11.54 -14.13
CA GLY A 332 -5.93 11.71 -15.41
C GLY A 332 -4.54 12.34 -15.36
N THR A 333 -3.87 12.38 -14.20
CA THR A 333 -2.57 13.07 -14.05
C THR A 333 -1.52 12.53 -15.00
N ILE A 334 -1.34 11.22 -15.07
CA ILE A 334 -0.36 10.61 -15.98
C ILE A 334 -0.90 10.59 -17.41
N SER A 335 -2.20 10.30 -17.61
CA SER A 335 -2.81 10.33 -18.95
C SER A 335 -2.54 11.64 -19.70
N LEU A 336 -2.72 12.78 -19.02
CA LEU A 336 -2.52 14.09 -19.63
C LEU A 336 -1.03 14.39 -19.89
N LEU A 337 -0.12 13.88 -19.06
CA LEU A 337 1.32 13.97 -19.32
C LEU A 337 1.71 13.15 -20.55
N LEU A 338 1.18 11.92 -20.71
CA LEU A 338 1.42 11.08 -21.87
C LEU A 338 0.83 11.69 -23.16
N ALA A 339 -0.34 12.33 -23.07
CA ALA A 339 -1.01 12.97 -24.19
C ALA A 339 -0.21 14.09 -24.85
N GLN A 340 0.74 14.69 -24.14
CA GLN A 340 1.65 15.71 -24.71
C GLN A 340 2.64 15.09 -25.73
N ARG A 341 2.84 13.77 -25.72
CA ARG A 341 3.83 13.08 -26.54
C ARG A 341 3.22 12.03 -27.48
N ALA A 342 2.03 11.52 -27.15
CA ALA A 342 1.35 10.46 -27.88
C ALA A 342 0.37 11.01 -28.92
N ARG A 343 -0.01 10.18 -29.89
CA ARG A 343 -1.10 10.45 -30.85
C ARG A 343 -2.44 10.49 -30.13
N SER A 344 -2.70 9.49 -29.30
CA SER A 344 -3.91 9.40 -28.48
C SER A 344 -3.64 8.70 -27.15
N VAL A 345 -4.40 9.06 -26.11
CA VAL A 345 -4.37 8.40 -24.81
C VAL A 345 -5.80 8.01 -24.42
N LEU A 346 -6.00 6.76 -24.01
CA LEU A 346 -7.23 6.26 -23.45
C LEU A 346 -7.04 5.94 -21.97
N GLY A 347 -7.61 6.77 -21.09
CA GLY A 347 -7.64 6.53 -19.65
C GLY A 347 -8.80 5.61 -19.25
N ILE A 348 -8.53 4.61 -18.41
CA ILE A 348 -9.52 3.68 -17.86
C ILE A 348 -9.53 3.82 -16.33
N GLU A 349 -10.68 4.14 -15.76
CA GLU A 349 -10.85 4.33 -14.32
C GLU A 349 -12.25 3.89 -13.89
N ALA A 350 -12.35 3.19 -12.77
CA ALA A 350 -13.61 2.67 -12.26
C ALA A 350 -14.44 3.70 -11.48
N VAL A 351 -13.81 4.75 -10.95
CA VAL A 351 -14.43 5.71 -10.02
C VAL A 351 -15.06 6.88 -10.80
N PRO A 352 -16.41 7.00 -10.88
CA PRO A 352 -17.05 8.01 -11.72
C PRO A 352 -16.65 9.45 -11.42
N PRO A 353 -16.51 9.91 -10.15
CA PRO A 353 -15.99 11.23 -9.84
C PRO A 353 -14.59 11.49 -10.40
N ALA A 354 -13.68 10.51 -10.32
CA ALA A 354 -12.32 10.64 -10.84
C ALA A 354 -12.31 10.80 -12.37
N VAL A 355 -13.13 10.02 -13.09
CA VAL A 355 -13.29 10.16 -14.55
C VAL A 355 -13.87 11.53 -14.94
N LYS A 356 -14.83 12.04 -14.16
CA LYS A 356 -15.35 13.39 -14.36
C LYS A 356 -14.26 14.44 -14.19
N ASP A 357 -13.43 14.30 -13.16
CA ASP A 357 -12.30 15.19 -12.91
C ASP A 357 -11.25 15.08 -14.03
N ALA A 358 -10.93 13.85 -14.50
CA ALA A 358 -9.99 13.64 -15.60
C ALA A 358 -10.41 14.37 -16.89
N ARG A 359 -11.69 14.24 -17.28
CA ARG A 359 -12.25 14.94 -18.44
C ARG A 359 -12.20 16.47 -18.28
N ARG A 360 -12.43 16.97 -17.07
CA ARG A 360 -12.38 18.39 -16.76
C ARG A 360 -10.93 18.91 -16.78
N ASN A 361 -9.99 18.15 -16.24
CA ASN A 361 -8.57 18.45 -16.26
C ASN A 361 -8.01 18.46 -17.69
N ALA A 362 -8.45 17.54 -18.56
CA ALA A 362 -8.12 17.58 -19.98
C ALA A 362 -8.54 18.89 -20.65
N LYS A 363 -9.77 19.34 -20.41
CA LYS A 363 -10.27 20.63 -20.91
C LYS A 363 -9.48 21.82 -20.35
N LEU A 364 -9.17 21.80 -19.04
CA LEU A 364 -8.39 22.85 -18.37
C LEU A 364 -7.01 23.05 -19.01
N ASN A 365 -6.39 21.97 -19.50
CA ASN A 365 -5.09 21.96 -20.14
C ASN A 365 -5.15 22.02 -21.69
N ASN A 366 -6.33 22.20 -22.29
CA ASN A 366 -6.54 22.19 -23.75
C ASN A 366 -6.07 20.89 -24.44
N ILE A 367 -6.04 19.77 -23.74
CA ILE A 367 -5.67 18.45 -24.27
C ILE A 367 -6.91 17.82 -24.89
N LYS A 368 -6.83 17.52 -26.21
CA LYS A 368 -7.94 17.01 -27.01
C LYS A 368 -7.78 15.55 -27.41
N ASN A 369 -6.58 14.98 -27.26
CA ASN A 369 -6.20 13.63 -27.65
C ASN A 369 -6.17 12.65 -26.45
N ALA A 370 -6.82 13.01 -25.32
CA ALA A 370 -7.04 12.13 -24.18
C ALA A 370 -8.53 11.90 -23.99
N GLU A 371 -8.93 10.62 -23.99
CA GLU A 371 -10.28 10.16 -23.74
C GLU A 371 -10.32 9.31 -22.45
N PHE A 372 -11.48 9.24 -21.78
CA PHE A 372 -11.61 8.55 -20.50
C PHE A 372 -12.87 7.68 -20.46
N ILE A 373 -12.70 6.42 -20.05
CA ILE A 373 -13.77 5.44 -19.85
C ILE A 373 -13.97 5.21 -18.35
N CYS A 374 -15.25 5.21 -17.93
CA CYS A 374 -15.63 4.89 -16.55
C CYS A 374 -16.05 3.42 -16.46
N GLU A 375 -15.08 2.54 -16.22
CA GLU A 375 -15.29 1.09 -16.13
C GLU A 375 -14.10 0.46 -15.39
N ASN A 376 -14.29 -0.72 -14.77
CA ASN A 376 -13.18 -1.46 -14.21
C ASN A 376 -12.18 -1.90 -15.29
N ALA A 377 -10.90 -1.81 -15.00
CA ALA A 377 -9.84 -2.19 -15.93
C ALA A 377 -9.95 -3.67 -16.37
N GLU A 378 -10.34 -4.54 -15.45
CA GLU A 378 -10.51 -5.98 -15.63
C GLU A 378 -11.64 -6.35 -16.60
N THR A 379 -12.54 -5.42 -16.90
CA THR A 379 -13.64 -5.58 -17.87
C THR A 379 -13.43 -4.73 -19.12
N ALA A 380 -13.05 -3.46 -18.94
CA ALA A 380 -12.87 -2.50 -20.04
C ALA A 380 -11.78 -2.94 -21.01
N LEU A 381 -10.59 -3.27 -20.51
CA LEU A 381 -9.45 -3.57 -21.36
C LEU A 381 -9.65 -4.88 -22.18
N PRO A 382 -10.12 -6.01 -21.60
CA PRO A 382 -10.49 -7.19 -22.39
C PRO A 382 -11.54 -6.90 -23.47
N ARG A 383 -12.59 -6.14 -23.14
CA ARG A 383 -13.64 -5.78 -24.11
C ARG A 383 -13.08 -4.97 -25.27
N LEU A 384 -12.31 -3.92 -24.99
CA LEU A 384 -11.69 -3.06 -26.01
C LEU A 384 -10.76 -3.85 -26.95
N VAL A 385 -9.95 -4.75 -26.39
CA VAL A 385 -9.05 -5.61 -27.17
C VAL A 385 -9.84 -6.60 -28.04
N ALA A 386 -10.93 -7.17 -27.54
CA ALA A 386 -11.82 -8.04 -28.29
C ALA A 386 -12.54 -7.29 -29.42
N GLU A 387 -12.89 -6.03 -29.22
CA GLU A 387 -13.46 -5.11 -30.24
C GLU A 387 -12.42 -4.67 -31.29
N GLY A 388 -11.17 -5.12 -31.18
CA GLY A 388 -10.10 -4.83 -32.15
C GLY A 388 -9.26 -3.60 -31.82
N LYS A 389 -9.46 -2.93 -30.65
CA LYS A 389 -8.60 -1.82 -30.20
C LYS A 389 -7.18 -2.33 -29.97
N ARG A 390 -6.18 -1.59 -30.44
CA ARG A 390 -4.76 -1.89 -30.25
C ARG A 390 -4.06 -0.68 -29.66
N PHE A 391 -3.02 -0.95 -28.87
CA PHE A 391 -2.20 0.07 -28.24
C PHE A 391 -0.72 -0.21 -28.57
N SER A 392 0.05 0.82 -28.84
CA SER A 392 1.51 0.68 -29.01
C SER A 392 2.25 0.67 -27.68
N ALA A 393 1.66 1.31 -26.66
CA ALA A 393 2.19 1.35 -25.30
C ALA A 393 1.07 1.33 -24.27
N ILE A 394 1.35 0.79 -23.09
CA ILE A 394 0.43 0.77 -21.95
C ILE A 394 1.17 1.30 -20.72
N LEU A 395 0.52 2.19 -19.98
CA LEU A 395 0.89 2.52 -18.62
C LEU A 395 -0.15 1.95 -17.67
N LEU A 396 0.27 1.42 -16.53
CA LEU A 396 -0.64 0.99 -15.47
C LEU A 396 -0.08 1.37 -14.09
N ASP A 397 -0.99 1.86 -13.23
CA ASP A 397 -0.72 2.21 -11.82
C ASP A 397 -1.80 1.57 -10.93
N PRO A 398 -1.78 0.24 -10.76
CA PRO A 398 -2.83 -0.49 -10.06
C PRO A 398 -2.75 -0.28 -8.54
N PRO A 399 -3.81 -0.63 -7.79
CA PRO A 399 -3.81 -0.62 -6.34
C PRO A 399 -2.78 -1.60 -5.77
N ARG A 400 -2.55 -1.55 -4.43
CA ARG A 400 -1.54 -2.37 -3.72
C ARG A 400 -1.60 -3.87 -3.99
N ARG A 401 -2.75 -4.41 -4.41
CA ARG A 401 -2.92 -5.82 -4.75
C ARG A 401 -2.35 -6.19 -6.13
N GLY A 402 -1.92 -5.21 -6.92
CA GLY A 402 -1.48 -5.39 -8.31
C GLY A 402 -2.64 -5.45 -9.28
N ALA A 403 -2.36 -5.76 -10.55
CA ALA A 403 -3.36 -5.98 -11.58
C ALA A 403 -3.92 -7.41 -11.52
N GLU A 404 -5.22 -7.57 -11.80
CA GLU A 404 -5.84 -8.89 -11.86
C GLU A 404 -5.59 -9.56 -13.22
N LYS A 405 -5.66 -10.90 -13.23
CA LYS A 405 -5.35 -11.69 -14.42
C LYS A 405 -6.08 -11.26 -15.69
N PRO A 406 -7.39 -10.91 -15.69
CA PRO A 406 -8.07 -10.48 -16.91
C PRO A 406 -7.45 -9.22 -17.54
N ALA A 407 -7.00 -8.27 -16.71
CA ALA A 407 -6.31 -7.08 -17.22
C ALA A 407 -4.93 -7.42 -17.78
N LEU A 408 -4.15 -8.28 -17.11
CA LEU A 408 -2.84 -8.73 -17.59
C LEU A 408 -2.95 -9.51 -18.91
N ASP A 409 -3.91 -10.43 -19.03
CA ASP A 409 -4.18 -11.18 -20.26
C ASP A 409 -4.58 -10.23 -21.42
N ALA A 410 -5.37 -9.21 -21.12
CA ALA A 410 -5.76 -8.21 -22.12
C ALA A 410 -4.57 -7.33 -22.55
N ILE A 411 -3.66 -6.98 -21.63
CA ILE A 411 -2.40 -6.29 -21.96
C ILE A 411 -1.59 -7.12 -22.95
N VAL A 412 -1.42 -8.42 -22.71
CA VAL A 412 -0.71 -9.34 -23.62
C VAL A 412 -1.35 -9.35 -25.02
N ASN A 413 -2.68 -9.37 -25.09
CA ASN A 413 -3.44 -9.44 -26.34
C ASN A 413 -3.65 -8.07 -27.03
N SER A 414 -3.28 -6.97 -26.38
CA SER A 414 -3.48 -5.61 -26.90
C SER A 414 -2.56 -5.26 -28.07
N GLY A 415 -1.44 -5.97 -28.21
CA GLY A 415 -0.39 -5.69 -29.18
C GLY A 415 0.63 -4.64 -28.73
N ALA A 416 0.54 -4.15 -27.48
CA ALA A 416 1.49 -3.17 -26.95
C ALA A 416 2.92 -3.73 -26.99
N GLU A 417 3.87 -2.91 -27.46
CA GLU A 417 5.29 -3.28 -27.47
C GLU A 417 5.99 -2.89 -26.16
N ARG A 418 5.47 -1.88 -25.46
CA ARG A 418 6.07 -1.27 -24.25
C ARG A 418 5.02 -1.11 -23.18
N ILE A 419 5.39 -1.51 -21.96
CA ILE A 419 4.53 -1.41 -20.77
C ILE A 419 5.33 -0.68 -19.69
N ALA A 420 4.82 0.43 -19.18
CA ALA A 420 5.31 1.05 -17.95
C ALA A 420 4.39 0.66 -16.80
N TYR A 421 4.91 -0.11 -15.86
CA TYR A 421 4.19 -0.53 -14.66
C TYR A 421 4.66 0.32 -13.48
N VAL A 422 3.80 1.17 -12.94
CA VAL A 422 4.00 1.90 -11.69
C VAL A 422 3.41 1.08 -10.55
N SER A 423 4.12 0.94 -9.43
CA SER A 423 3.65 0.12 -8.31
C SER A 423 4.16 0.62 -6.96
N CYS A 424 3.26 0.69 -6.00
CA CYS A 424 3.59 0.93 -4.59
C CYS A 424 3.91 -0.35 -3.80
N ASN A 425 3.92 -1.53 -4.45
CA ASN A 425 4.21 -2.81 -3.81
C ASN A 425 5.14 -3.67 -4.68
N PRO A 426 6.43 -3.76 -4.34
CA PRO A 426 7.40 -4.55 -5.11
C PRO A 426 7.04 -6.03 -5.27
N ALA A 427 6.37 -6.64 -4.29
CA ALA A 427 6.01 -8.06 -4.35
C ALA A 427 4.94 -8.34 -5.40
N THR A 428 3.88 -7.51 -5.46
CA THR A 428 2.85 -7.64 -6.49
C THR A 428 3.36 -7.26 -7.87
N LEU A 429 4.23 -6.24 -7.97
CA LEU A 429 4.92 -5.90 -9.21
C LEU A 429 5.70 -7.10 -9.75
N ALA A 430 6.53 -7.73 -8.92
CA ALA A 430 7.34 -8.88 -9.32
C ALA A 430 6.49 -10.07 -9.77
N ARG A 431 5.37 -10.35 -9.08
CA ARG A 431 4.38 -11.37 -9.46
C ARG A 431 3.78 -11.08 -10.83
N ASP A 432 3.33 -9.85 -11.06
CA ASP A 432 2.66 -9.47 -12.31
C ASP A 432 3.65 -9.42 -13.47
N CYS A 433 4.88 -8.95 -13.24
CA CYS A 433 5.96 -9.05 -14.22
C CYS A 433 6.26 -10.50 -14.61
N LYS A 434 6.23 -11.45 -13.67
CA LYS A 434 6.42 -12.87 -13.96
C LYS A 434 5.31 -13.41 -14.89
N ILE A 435 4.06 -13.00 -14.68
CA ILE A 435 2.94 -13.37 -15.56
C ILE A 435 3.14 -12.78 -16.96
N LEU A 436 3.52 -11.52 -17.06
CA LEU A 436 3.79 -10.85 -18.33
C LEU A 436 5.01 -11.44 -19.06
N ALA A 437 6.04 -11.87 -18.31
CA ALA A 437 7.22 -12.51 -18.89
C ALA A 437 6.92 -13.88 -19.53
N ALA A 438 5.92 -14.61 -19.01
CA ALA A 438 5.43 -15.84 -19.64
C ALA A 438 4.78 -15.59 -21.02
N ALA A 439 4.51 -14.32 -21.37
CA ALA A 439 4.00 -13.88 -22.67
C ALA A 439 4.98 -12.93 -23.39
N ASP A 440 6.29 -13.15 -23.18
CA ASP A 440 7.41 -12.46 -23.82
C ASP A 440 7.59 -10.98 -23.47
N TYR A 441 7.01 -10.48 -22.35
CA TYR A 441 7.26 -9.13 -21.85
C TYR A 441 8.27 -9.16 -20.70
N TYR A 442 9.50 -8.80 -20.97
CA TYR A 442 10.57 -8.84 -19.97
C TYR A 442 10.86 -7.47 -19.35
N PRO A 443 11.15 -7.41 -18.03
CA PRO A 443 11.62 -6.19 -17.39
C PRO A 443 12.96 -5.74 -17.99
N MET A 444 12.98 -4.53 -18.55
CA MET A 444 14.18 -3.93 -19.14
C MET A 444 14.93 -3.05 -18.16
N SER A 445 14.19 -2.33 -17.32
CA SER A 445 14.73 -1.49 -16.26
C SER A 445 13.71 -1.35 -15.14
N VAL A 446 14.20 -1.20 -13.92
CA VAL A 446 13.39 -1.02 -12.72
C VAL A 446 13.92 0.17 -11.94
N GLN A 447 13.10 1.21 -11.80
CA GLN A 447 13.43 2.46 -11.14
C GLN A 447 12.64 2.61 -9.83
N PRO A 448 13.25 2.38 -8.66
CA PRO A 448 12.66 2.74 -7.38
C PRO A 448 12.61 4.25 -7.19
N VAL A 449 11.55 4.74 -6.53
CA VAL A 449 11.35 6.16 -6.21
C VAL A 449 10.90 6.27 -4.74
N ASP A 450 11.57 7.11 -3.98
CA ASP A 450 11.22 7.36 -2.59
C ASP A 450 10.09 8.39 -2.47
N MET A 451 8.86 7.96 -2.72
CA MET A 451 7.66 8.78 -2.57
C MET A 451 7.39 9.16 -1.10
N PHE A 452 7.80 8.29 -0.18
CA PHE A 452 7.48 8.38 1.25
C PHE A 452 8.76 8.30 2.10
N PRO A 453 9.62 9.34 2.11
CA PRO A 453 10.75 9.41 3.02
C PRO A 453 10.38 9.06 4.47
N MET A 454 11.29 8.48 5.22
CA MET A 454 11.14 8.03 6.62
C MET A 454 10.21 6.82 6.82
N THR A 455 9.68 6.23 5.72
CA THR A 455 8.89 4.99 5.75
C THR A 455 9.51 3.94 4.83
N HIS A 456 9.22 2.65 5.08
CA HIS A 456 9.68 1.54 4.23
C HIS A 456 9.04 1.53 2.83
N HIS A 457 7.97 2.26 2.62
CA HIS A 457 7.26 2.29 1.35
C HIS A 457 8.15 2.79 0.21
N VAL A 458 8.08 2.12 -0.92
CA VAL A 458 8.78 2.48 -2.16
C VAL A 458 7.82 2.39 -3.34
N GLU A 459 7.82 3.43 -4.18
CA GLU A 459 7.21 3.38 -5.49
C GLU A 459 8.22 2.84 -6.50
N THR A 460 7.75 2.16 -7.52
CA THR A 460 8.64 1.53 -8.49
C THR A 460 8.05 1.68 -9.89
N VAL A 461 8.87 2.14 -10.84
CA VAL A 461 8.56 2.12 -12.28
C VAL A 461 9.31 0.97 -12.92
N CYS A 462 8.59 0.02 -13.51
CA CYS A 462 9.17 -1.06 -14.28
C CYS A 462 8.80 -0.91 -15.76
N LEU A 463 9.80 -0.78 -16.62
CA LEU A 463 9.62 -0.88 -18.06
C LEU A 463 9.69 -2.34 -18.47
N LEU A 464 8.61 -2.84 -19.08
CA LEU A 464 8.63 -4.14 -19.76
C LEU A 464 8.52 -3.90 -21.27
N SER A 465 9.29 -4.69 -22.03
CA SER A 465 9.25 -4.67 -23.49
C SER A 465 9.09 -6.08 -24.02
N LYS A 466 8.36 -6.19 -25.14
CA LYS A 466 8.23 -7.46 -25.83
C LYS A 466 9.55 -7.80 -26.51
N LEU A 467 10.15 -8.94 -26.20
CA LEU A 467 11.36 -9.39 -26.87
C LEU A 467 11.03 -9.71 -28.35
N LYS A 468 11.75 -9.07 -29.26
CA LYS A 468 11.77 -9.52 -30.65
C LYS A 468 12.56 -10.84 -30.67
N SER A 469 12.10 -11.84 -31.40
CA SER A 469 12.52 -13.25 -31.41
C SER A 469 14.03 -13.55 -31.67
N THR A 470 14.92 -12.57 -31.54
CA THR A 470 16.36 -12.70 -31.74
C THR A 470 17.21 -12.55 -30.46
N GLN A 471 16.58 -12.25 -29.32
CA GLN A 471 17.28 -12.17 -28.03
C GLN A 471 16.66 -13.16 -27.04
N HIS A 472 17.14 -14.40 -27.03
CA HIS A 472 16.86 -15.34 -25.96
C HIS A 472 17.71 -14.98 -24.74
N ILE A 473 17.07 -14.61 -23.63
CA ILE A 473 17.70 -14.62 -22.30
C ILE A 473 17.43 -16.02 -21.74
N GLU A 474 18.47 -16.86 -21.69
CA GLU A 474 18.39 -18.14 -20.99
C GLU A 474 18.20 -17.89 -19.49
N VAL A 475 17.02 -18.23 -18.98
CA VAL A 475 16.76 -18.26 -17.54
C VAL A 475 16.99 -19.68 -17.06
N GLU A 476 18.17 -19.95 -16.50
CA GLU A 476 18.45 -21.22 -15.83
C GLU A 476 17.63 -21.29 -14.54
N VAL A 477 16.53 -22.03 -14.58
CA VAL A 477 15.72 -22.35 -13.40
C VAL A 477 16.35 -23.58 -12.74
N LYS A 478 17.22 -23.39 -11.75
CA LYS A 478 17.60 -24.46 -10.85
C LYS A 478 16.42 -24.77 -9.91
N MET A 479 15.81 -25.95 -10.09
CA MET A 479 14.63 -26.37 -9.31
C MET A 479 14.93 -26.72 -7.83
N ASP A 480 16.17 -26.65 -7.38
CA ASP A 480 16.58 -27.18 -6.08
C ASP A 480 16.52 -26.17 -4.91
N GLU A 481 16.14 -24.91 -5.18
CA GLU A 481 16.00 -23.87 -4.13
C GLU A 481 14.64 -23.15 -4.12
N MET A 482 13.56 -23.84 -4.51
CA MET A 482 12.23 -23.30 -4.33
C MET A 482 11.67 -23.67 -2.95
N ASP A 483 12.12 -22.95 -1.92
CA ASP A 483 11.28 -22.73 -0.73
C ASP A 483 10.16 -21.75 -1.09
N LEU A 484 9.18 -22.27 -1.83
CA LEU A 484 7.87 -21.64 -1.99
C LEU A 484 7.25 -21.53 -0.59
N THR A 485 6.97 -20.30 -0.15
CA THR A 485 6.24 -20.08 1.09
C THR A 485 4.93 -20.85 1.04
N ASP A 486 4.52 -21.51 2.14
CA ASP A 486 3.27 -22.27 2.29
C ASP A 486 2.00 -21.52 1.85
N ALA A 487 2.09 -20.20 1.65
CA ALA A 487 1.01 -19.37 1.14
C ALA A 487 0.76 -19.52 -0.37
N GLU A 488 1.77 -19.89 -1.17
CA GLU A 488 1.68 -20.01 -2.64
C GLU A 488 1.23 -21.40 -3.11
N LYS A 489 1.27 -22.40 -2.24
CA LYS A 489 0.83 -23.80 -2.55
C LYS A 489 -0.63 -24.08 -2.20
N LYS A 490 -1.39 -23.12 -1.69
CA LYS A 490 -2.76 -23.34 -1.23
C LYS A 490 -3.76 -22.93 -2.30
N ALA A 491 -4.39 -23.91 -2.93
CA ALA A 491 -5.55 -23.64 -3.79
C ALA A 491 -6.60 -22.80 -3.04
N THR A 492 -7.14 -21.81 -3.75
CA THR A 492 -8.21 -20.96 -3.22
C THR A 492 -9.48 -21.79 -2.97
N TYR A 493 -10.37 -21.26 -2.14
CA TYR A 493 -11.67 -21.91 -1.94
C TYR A 493 -12.49 -22.04 -3.22
N GLN A 494 -12.29 -21.13 -4.18
CA GLN A 494 -12.99 -21.16 -5.46
C GLN A 494 -12.44 -22.29 -6.34
N GLU A 495 -11.14 -22.41 -6.48
CA GLU A 495 -10.51 -23.51 -7.25
C GLU A 495 -10.91 -24.90 -6.73
N ILE A 496 -11.00 -25.06 -5.40
CA ILE A 496 -11.49 -26.32 -4.81
C ILE A 496 -12.97 -26.55 -5.16
N LYS A 497 -13.82 -25.51 -5.15
CA LYS A 497 -15.25 -25.65 -5.52
C LYS A 497 -15.41 -26.02 -6.99
N ASP A 498 -14.63 -25.40 -7.87
CA ASP A 498 -14.69 -25.60 -9.31
C ASP A 498 -14.20 -27.02 -9.66
N TYR A 499 -13.09 -27.46 -9.07
CA TYR A 499 -12.60 -28.82 -9.21
C TYR A 499 -13.63 -29.88 -8.76
N VAL A 500 -14.23 -29.68 -7.56
CA VAL A 500 -15.24 -30.62 -7.03
C VAL A 500 -16.48 -30.65 -7.93
N LEU A 501 -16.91 -29.50 -8.43
CA LEU A 501 -18.05 -29.43 -9.34
C LEU A 501 -17.77 -30.14 -10.68
N GLU A 502 -16.59 -29.92 -11.26
CA GLU A 502 -16.19 -30.51 -12.54
C GLU A 502 -16.01 -32.03 -12.45
N HIS A 503 -15.38 -32.54 -11.39
CA HIS A 503 -15.02 -33.96 -11.30
C HIS A 503 -16.05 -34.84 -10.58
N SER A 504 -16.93 -34.26 -9.76
CA SER A 504 -17.94 -35.01 -9.01
C SER A 504 -19.39 -34.56 -9.23
N GLY A 505 -19.61 -33.43 -9.92
CA GLY A 505 -20.92 -32.81 -10.08
C GLY A 505 -21.51 -32.21 -8.78
N LEU A 506 -20.75 -32.23 -7.67
CA LEU A 506 -21.23 -31.81 -6.36
C LEU A 506 -20.92 -30.32 -6.10
N LYS A 507 -21.91 -29.56 -5.63
CA LYS A 507 -21.70 -28.19 -5.15
C LYS A 507 -21.31 -28.22 -3.67
N VAL A 508 -20.15 -27.62 -3.33
CA VAL A 508 -19.63 -27.54 -1.97
C VAL A 508 -19.54 -26.08 -1.48
N SER A 509 -19.80 -25.88 -0.18
CA SER A 509 -19.69 -24.55 0.44
C SER A 509 -18.29 -24.31 1.02
N SER A 510 -17.92 -23.04 1.20
CA SER A 510 -16.66 -22.68 1.88
C SER A 510 -16.59 -23.25 3.31
N LEU A 511 -17.73 -23.37 3.99
CA LEU A 511 -17.81 -23.99 5.33
C LEU A 511 -17.39 -25.47 5.29
N TYR A 512 -17.87 -26.24 4.32
CA TYR A 512 -17.51 -27.66 4.19
C TYR A 512 -16.03 -27.83 3.84
N ILE A 513 -15.49 -26.98 2.97
CA ILE A 513 -14.06 -26.99 2.66
C ILE A 513 -13.22 -26.68 3.91
N THR A 514 -13.64 -25.69 4.73
CA THR A 514 -12.99 -25.37 6.01
C THR A 514 -12.99 -26.56 6.97
N GLN A 515 -14.15 -27.24 7.15
CA GLN A 515 -14.27 -28.41 8.02
C GLN A 515 -13.37 -29.55 7.56
N VAL A 516 -13.28 -29.81 6.25
CA VAL A 516 -12.43 -30.89 5.71
C VAL A 516 -10.94 -30.52 5.82
N LYS A 517 -10.56 -29.26 5.54
CA LYS A 517 -9.19 -28.78 5.75
C LYS A 517 -8.75 -28.96 7.22
N GLN A 518 -9.60 -28.58 8.18
CA GLN A 518 -9.33 -28.79 9.61
C GLN A 518 -9.19 -30.27 9.99
N LYS A 519 -10.06 -31.15 9.48
CA LYS A 519 -9.96 -32.61 9.69
C LYS A 519 -8.66 -33.20 9.09
N CYS A 520 -8.11 -32.59 8.06
CA CYS A 520 -6.84 -33.00 7.43
C CYS A 520 -5.60 -32.32 8.04
N GLY A 521 -5.74 -31.60 9.16
CA GLY A 521 -4.62 -30.93 9.84
C GLY A 521 -4.15 -29.64 9.18
N ILE A 522 -4.87 -29.11 8.18
CA ILE A 522 -4.53 -27.85 7.51
C ILE A 522 -5.00 -26.69 8.39
N ILE A 523 -4.08 -25.79 8.77
CA ILE A 523 -4.41 -24.59 9.55
C ILE A 523 -5.25 -23.63 8.69
N VAL A 524 -6.47 -23.37 9.12
CA VAL A 524 -7.40 -22.42 8.46
C VAL A 524 -7.46 -21.16 9.29
N ARG A 525 -7.46 -19.99 8.65
CA ARG A 525 -7.66 -18.71 9.36
C ARG A 525 -9.01 -18.71 10.07
N GLU A 526 -9.04 -18.27 11.33
CA GLU A 526 -10.29 -18.10 12.08
C GLU A 526 -11.24 -17.15 11.33
N ASN A 527 -12.48 -17.62 11.14
CA ASN A 527 -13.51 -16.80 10.50
C ASN A 527 -13.94 -15.69 11.46
N TYR A 528 -13.87 -14.43 11.04
CA TYR A 528 -14.33 -13.26 11.81
C TYR A 528 -15.85 -13.26 12.08
N ASN A 529 -16.63 -14.06 11.37
CA ASN A 529 -18.07 -14.24 11.58
C ASN A 529 -18.32 -15.46 12.47
N LYS A 530 -18.08 -15.33 13.77
CA LYS A 530 -18.53 -16.31 14.76
C LYS A 530 -20.07 -16.23 14.87
N PRO A 531 -20.77 -17.39 15.02
CA PRO A 531 -22.21 -17.38 15.24
C PRO A 531 -22.56 -16.59 16.52
N LYS A 532 -23.68 -15.89 16.50
CA LYS A 532 -24.12 -14.98 17.58
C LYS A 532 -24.55 -15.68 18.87
N SER A 533 -24.51 -17.03 18.93
CA SER A 533 -24.77 -17.83 20.14
C SER A 533 -23.86 -19.06 20.16
N GLU A 534 -23.37 -19.44 21.33
CA GLU A 534 -22.51 -20.63 21.56
C GLU A 534 -23.22 -21.96 21.24
N ASP A 535 -24.54 -22.00 21.16
CA ASP A 535 -25.36 -23.19 20.90
C ASP A 535 -25.76 -23.39 19.43
N ALA A 536 -25.28 -22.58 18.49
CA ALA A 536 -25.61 -22.72 17.06
C ALA A 536 -24.92 -23.94 16.46
N LYS A 537 -25.61 -25.08 16.31
CA LYS A 537 -25.10 -26.25 15.58
C LYS A 537 -24.84 -25.91 14.13
N GLN A 538 -23.57 -25.88 13.74
CA GLN A 538 -23.19 -25.73 12.33
C GLN A 538 -23.45 -27.04 11.55
N PRO A 539 -23.98 -26.96 10.31
CA PRO A 539 -24.20 -28.15 9.50
C PRO A 539 -22.85 -28.82 9.20
N GLN A 540 -22.78 -30.15 9.41
CA GLN A 540 -21.60 -30.95 9.13
C GLN A 540 -21.50 -31.30 7.64
N CYS A 541 -20.25 -31.42 7.13
CA CYS A 541 -20.02 -31.81 5.75
C CYS A 541 -20.52 -33.23 5.50
N PRO A 542 -21.40 -33.46 4.51
CA PRO A 542 -21.83 -34.79 4.12
C PRO A 542 -20.66 -35.66 3.64
N PRO A 543 -20.69 -37.00 3.87
CA PRO A 543 -19.57 -37.89 3.55
C PRO A 543 -19.16 -37.91 2.08
N ASP A 544 -20.11 -37.81 1.15
CA ASP A 544 -19.88 -37.73 -0.31
C ASP A 544 -19.12 -36.45 -0.71
N LYS A 545 -19.51 -35.32 -0.12
CA LYS A 545 -18.85 -34.03 -0.31
C LYS A 545 -17.49 -33.98 0.38
N GLU A 546 -17.35 -34.61 1.56
CA GLU A 546 -16.07 -34.70 2.26
C GLU A 546 -15.05 -35.51 1.43
N LYS A 547 -15.47 -36.60 0.78
CA LYS A 547 -14.62 -37.39 -0.10
C LYS A 547 -14.16 -36.58 -1.32
N ALA A 548 -15.08 -35.89 -2.00
CA ALA A 548 -14.77 -35.07 -3.16
C ALA A 548 -13.84 -33.89 -2.82
N ILE A 549 -14.02 -33.25 -1.65
CA ILE A 549 -13.12 -32.18 -1.19
C ILE A 549 -11.72 -32.76 -0.87
N LYS A 550 -11.61 -33.93 -0.26
CA LYS A 550 -10.31 -34.58 -0.02
C LYS A 550 -9.57 -34.91 -1.32
N GLU A 551 -10.27 -35.35 -2.34
CA GLU A 551 -9.70 -35.59 -3.68
C GLU A 551 -9.18 -34.29 -4.30
N ALA A 552 -9.94 -33.19 -4.20
CA ALA A 552 -9.49 -31.87 -4.62
C ALA A 552 -8.25 -31.41 -3.84
N LEU A 553 -8.22 -31.57 -2.51
CA LEU A 553 -7.06 -31.22 -1.70
C LEU A 553 -5.80 -32.02 -2.05
N LYS A 554 -5.95 -33.30 -2.42
CA LYS A 554 -4.85 -34.14 -2.94
C LYS A 554 -4.37 -33.65 -4.30
N HIS A 555 -5.30 -33.35 -5.21
CA HIS A 555 -4.97 -32.83 -6.54
C HIS A 555 -4.13 -31.54 -6.46
N PHE A 556 -4.48 -30.66 -5.53
CA PHE A 556 -3.74 -29.42 -5.29
C PHE A 556 -2.54 -29.56 -4.34
N GLY A 557 -2.14 -30.80 -3.99
CA GLY A 557 -0.98 -31.07 -3.14
C GLY A 557 -1.06 -30.48 -1.73
N MET A 558 -2.28 -30.36 -1.21
CA MET A 558 -2.52 -29.78 0.11
C MET A 558 -2.58 -30.84 1.25
N ILE A 559 -2.77 -32.10 0.89
CA ILE A 559 -2.73 -33.29 1.78
C ILE A 559 -2.13 -34.48 1.04
#